data_77abb9d00bb938170a263ee3c2539029
#
_entry.id   77abb9d00bb938170a263ee3c2539029
#
_cell.length_a   1.000
_cell.length_b   1.000
_cell.length_c   1.000
_cell.angle_alpha   90.00
_cell.angle_beta   90.00
_cell.angle_gamma   90.00
#
_symmetry.space_group_name_H-M   'P 1'
#
loop_
_entity.id
_entity.type
_entity.pdbx_description
1 polymer ?
#
loop_
_entity_poly.entity_id
_entity_poly.type
_entity_poly.pdbx_seq_one_letter_code
_entity_poly.pdbx_strand_id
1 'polypeptide(L)'
;AVKYEDGKLVANKDYDFLTIRYTDDKSSPTLDSKEYTEAIVTQKPENYRFATFYKERSSIARGAQNIDLYNYQKHVTNITSNVPMEQDINVLVDYDMNTYCNTARPVEAGDYFLYTFENPVECKNILVGTGHYGLAIVGLPNAKLQYSYDGENFIDGDAFVYDYFNGYYAECQPEKAVKAVKIVVTGIGECEYAILQDLRIE
;
A
#
# COMPACT_ATOMS: atom_id res chain seq x y z
N ALA A 1 20.27 -5.95 -5.06
CA ALA A 1 18.83 -5.84 -4.82
C ALA A 1 18.30 -7.09 -4.13
N VAL A 2 17.26 -6.96 -3.30
CA VAL A 2 16.58 -8.08 -2.63
C VAL A 2 15.11 -8.05 -3.03
N LYS A 3 14.57 -9.22 -3.42
CA LYS A 3 13.16 -9.40 -3.79
C LYS A 3 12.54 -10.55 -3.01
N TYR A 4 11.23 -10.51 -2.83
CA TYR A 4 10.44 -11.61 -2.32
C TYR A 4 9.53 -12.13 -3.44
N GLU A 5 9.77 -13.37 -3.88
CA GLU A 5 9.05 -14.00 -4.99
C GLU A 5 8.81 -15.47 -4.65
N ASP A 6 7.61 -15.97 -4.91
CA ASP A 6 7.22 -17.39 -4.70
C ASP A 6 7.57 -17.95 -3.31
N GLY A 7 7.36 -17.14 -2.26
CA GLY A 7 7.65 -17.53 -0.88
C GLY A 7 9.14 -17.50 -0.51
N LYS A 8 9.99 -16.91 -1.34
CA LYS A 8 11.45 -16.89 -1.15
C LYS A 8 12.01 -15.48 -1.24
N LEU A 9 12.99 -15.20 -0.39
CA LEU A 9 13.83 -14.01 -0.49
C LEU A 9 15.03 -14.32 -1.39
N VAL A 10 15.18 -13.54 -2.45
CA VAL A 10 16.29 -13.64 -3.41
C VAL A 10 17.08 -12.34 -3.37
N ALA A 11 18.37 -12.43 -3.04
CA ALA A 11 19.28 -11.29 -3.01
C ALA A 11 20.38 -11.45 -4.06
N ASN A 12 20.63 -10.36 -4.80
CA ASN A 12 21.68 -10.32 -5.83
C ASN A 12 22.74 -9.29 -5.48
N LYS A 13 23.97 -9.57 -5.84
CA LYS A 13 25.12 -8.66 -5.74
C LYS A 13 25.66 -8.35 -7.13
N ASP A 14 26.17 -7.14 -7.31
CA ASP A 14 26.67 -6.66 -8.60
C ASP A 14 28.12 -7.13 -8.87
N TYR A 15 28.85 -7.57 -7.85
CA TYR A 15 30.26 -7.98 -7.95
C TYR A 15 30.54 -9.20 -7.05
N ASP A 16 31.32 -10.14 -7.56
CA ASP A 16 31.65 -11.40 -6.88
C ASP A 16 32.42 -11.21 -5.57
N PHE A 17 33.20 -10.17 -5.46
CA PHE A 17 34.00 -9.86 -4.25
C PHE A 17 33.15 -9.32 -3.09
N LEU A 18 31.88 -9.04 -3.30
CA LEU A 18 30.97 -8.59 -2.24
C LEU A 18 30.35 -9.79 -1.53
N THR A 19 30.13 -9.64 -0.23
CA THR A 19 29.39 -10.61 0.58
C THR A 19 28.05 -10.01 0.98
N ILE A 20 26.96 -10.75 0.81
CA ILE A 20 25.65 -10.36 1.33
C ILE A 20 25.46 -11.05 2.68
N ARG A 21 25.07 -10.29 3.70
CA ARG A 21 24.69 -10.82 5.01
C ARG A 21 23.29 -10.39 5.36
N TYR A 22 22.63 -11.17 6.21
CA TYR A 22 21.25 -10.91 6.60
C TYR A 22 20.97 -11.20 8.08
N THR A 23 19.87 -10.61 8.55
CA THR A 23 19.23 -10.90 9.83
C THR A 23 17.77 -11.25 9.60
N ASP A 24 17.13 -11.91 10.56
CA ASP A 24 15.73 -12.36 10.52
C ASP A 24 14.87 -11.78 11.66
N ASP A 25 15.38 -10.73 12.31
CA ASP A 25 14.81 -10.06 13.48
C ASP A 25 14.64 -8.55 13.30
N LYS A 26 14.71 -8.05 12.06
CA LYS A 26 14.68 -6.62 11.68
C LYS A 26 15.92 -5.81 12.06
N SER A 27 16.90 -6.38 12.76
CA SER A 27 18.16 -5.69 13.07
C SER A 27 19.00 -5.47 11.81
N SER A 28 19.90 -4.50 11.84
CA SER A 28 20.86 -4.30 10.74
C SER A 28 21.95 -5.38 10.76
N PRO A 29 22.24 -6.02 9.61
CA PRO A 29 23.34 -6.99 9.54
C PRO A 29 24.68 -6.41 9.91
N THR A 30 25.52 -7.22 10.57
CA THR A 30 26.90 -6.96 10.94
C THR A 30 27.85 -7.95 10.25
N LEU A 31 29.14 -7.83 10.47
CA LEU A 31 30.13 -8.80 9.97
C LEU A 31 29.95 -10.21 10.54
N ASP A 32 29.28 -10.33 11.69
CA ASP A 32 29.01 -11.61 12.34
C ASP A 32 27.65 -12.21 11.96
N SER A 33 26.84 -11.47 11.19
CA SER A 33 25.52 -11.93 10.72
C SER A 33 25.65 -13.07 9.70
N LYS A 34 24.56 -13.83 9.55
CA LYS A 34 24.49 -14.95 8.59
C LYS A 34 24.82 -14.49 7.18
N GLU A 35 25.64 -15.27 6.47
CA GLU A 35 25.93 -15.01 5.06
C GLU A 35 24.80 -15.54 4.19
N TYR A 36 24.40 -14.74 3.21
CA TYR A 36 23.42 -15.16 2.20
C TYR A 36 24.10 -15.91 1.07
N THR A 37 23.80 -17.18 0.93
CA THR A 37 24.37 -18.07 -0.09
C THR A 37 23.32 -18.62 -1.05
N GLU A 38 22.06 -18.67 -0.62
CA GLU A 38 20.95 -19.21 -1.41
C GLU A 38 19.62 -18.54 -1.01
N ALA A 39 18.58 -18.73 -1.84
CA ALA A 39 17.26 -18.16 -1.59
C ALA A 39 16.65 -18.66 -0.28
N ILE A 40 16.13 -17.74 0.54
CA ILE A 40 15.57 -18.01 1.87
C ILE A 40 14.07 -18.20 1.76
N VAL A 41 13.58 -19.41 2.05
CA VAL A 41 12.15 -19.68 2.17
C VAL A 41 11.62 -19.09 3.48
N THR A 42 10.61 -18.25 3.41
CA THR A 42 10.02 -17.63 4.60
C THR A 42 8.57 -17.19 4.35
N GLN A 43 7.77 -17.20 5.42
CA GLN A 43 6.42 -16.64 5.44
C GLN A 43 6.39 -15.25 6.12
N LYS A 44 7.56 -14.75 6.57
CA LYS A 44 7.70 -13.46 7.26
C LYS A 44 8.85 -12.66 6.66
N PRO A 45 8.79 -12.33 5.35
CA PRO A 45 9.87 -11.62 4.67
C PRO A 45 10.15 -10.22 5.25
N GLU A 46 9.17 -9.60 5.88
CA GLU A 46 9.27 -8.29 6.56
C GLU A 46 10.27 -8.28 7.74
N ASN A 47 10.60 -9.45 8.28
CA ASN A 47 11.56 -9.54 9.38
C ASN A 47 13.01 -9.48 8.89
N TYR A 48 13.25 -9.72 7.61
CA TYR A 48 14.59 -9.82 7.08
C TYR A 48 15.17 -8.47 6.71
N ARG A 49 16.47 -8.31 7.01
CA ARG A 49 17.29 -7.18 6.55
C ARG A 49 18.56 -7.72 5.92
N PHE A 50 18.96 -7.13 4.82
CA PHE A 50 20.15 -7.50 4.06
C PHE A 50 21.08 -6.31 3.93
N ALA A 51 22.38 -6.57 4.00
CA ALA A 51 23.41 -5.59 3.68
C ALA A 51 24.53 -6.27 2.89
N THR A 52 25.12 -5.51 1.99
CA THR A 52 26.30 -5.94 1.21
C THR A 52 27.56 -5.45 1.91
N PHE A 53 28.53 -6.34 2.03
CA PHE A 53 29.80 -6.06 2.71
C PHE A 53 30.99 -6.13 1.74
N TYR A 54 31.91 -5.21 1.93
CA TYR A 54 33.25 -5.24 1.37
C TYR A 54 34.26 -4.98 2.47
N LYS A 55 34.99 -6.02 2.89
CA LYS A 55 35.84 -5.98 4.10
C LYS A 55 35.01 -5.55 5.31
N GLU A 56 35.40 -4.48 6.00
CA GLU A 56 34.74 -3.96 7.20
C GLU A 56 33.62 -2.92 6.88
N ARG A 57 33.40 -2.60 5.59
CA ARG A 57 32.38 -1.64 5.16
C ARG A 57 31.11 -2.33 4.73
N SER A 58 29.96 -1.77 5.12
CA SER A 58 28.65 -2.26 4.71
C SER A 58 27.84 -1.21 3.96
N SER A 59 26.93 -1.67 3.12
CA SER A 59 25.82 -0.85 2.61
C SER A 59 24.80 -0.56 3.73
N ILE A 60 23.88 0.34 3.46
CA ILE A 60 22.67 0.50 4.28
C ILE A 60 21.87 -0.81 4.23
N ALA A 61 21.40 -1.27 5.39
CA ALA A 61 20.54 -2.44 5.50
C ALA A 61 19.16 -2.17 4.87
N ARG A 62 18.67 -3.13 4.07
CA ARG A 62 17.37 -3.02 3.39
C ARG A 62 16.60 -4.33 3.47
N GLY A 63 15.28 -4.23 3.51
CA GLY A 63 14.38 -5.37 3.27
C GLY A 63 14.22 -5.67 1.78
N ALA A 64 13.33 -6.61 1.44
CA ALA A 64 12.97 -6.85 0.05
C ALA A 64 12.23 -5.65 -0.54
N GLN A 65 12.51 -5.32 -1.79
CA GLN A 65 11.96 -4.14 -2.46
C GLN A 65 10.45 -4.23 -2.70
N ASN A 66 9.92 -5.43 -2.84
CA ASN A 66 8.50 -5.69 -3.11
C ASN A 66 7.74 -6.24 -1.90
N ILE A 67 8.29 -6.08 -0.70
CA ILE A 67 7.65 -6.61 0.52
C ILE A 67 6.35 -5.86 0.84
N ASP A 68 6.34 -4.56 0.57
CA ASP A 68 5.16 -3.75 0.83
C ASP A 68 4.02 -4.12 -0.13
N LEU A 69 4.33 -4.33 -1.41
CA LEU A 69 3.38 -4.88 -2.38
C LEU A 69 2.85 -6.26 -1.96
N TYR A 70 3.75 -7.16 -1.53
CA TYR A 70 3.36 -8.48 -1.05
C TYR A 70 2.41 -8.41 0.16
N ASN A 71 2.78 -7.60 1.15
CA ASN A 71 1.94 -7.41 2.34
C ASN A 71 0.60 -6.80 1.98
N TYR A 72 0.60 -5.85 1.06
CA TYR A 72 -0.58 -5.16 0.59
C TYR A 72 -1.53 -6.10 -0.16
N GLN A 73 -1.06 -6.79 -1.20
CA GLN A 73 -1.84 -7.75 -1.99
C GLN A 73 -2.39 -8.91 -1.16
N LYS A 74 -1.69 -9.30 -0.11
CA LYS A 74 -2.14 -10.35 0.83
C LYS A 74 -3.40 -9.97 1.59
N HIS A 75 -3.66 -8.69 1.78
CA HIS A 75 -4.73 -8.20 2.63
C HIS A 75 -5.98 -7.82 1.86
N VAL A 76 -5.85 -7.19 0.71
CA VAL A 76 -7.01 -6.77 -0.07
C VAL A 76 -7.52 -7.93 -0.92
N THR A 77 -8.71 -8.41 -0.60
CA THR A 77 -9.32 -9.55 -1.28
C THR A 77 -10.23 -9.13 -2.42
N ASN A 78 -10.89 -7.99 -2.27
CA ASN A 78 -11.85 -7.53 -3.26
C ASN A 78 -12.04 -6.02 -3.18
N ILE A 79 -12.17 -5.39 -4.36
CA ILE A 79 -12.59 -4.00 -4.50
C ILE A 79 -13.88 -3.96 -5.29
N THR A 80 -14.86 -3.24 -4.77
CA THR A 80 -16.15 -3.03 -5.45
C THR A 80 -16.52 -1.57 -5.48
N SER A 81 -17.25 -1.17 -6.51
CA SER A 81 -17.78 0.18 -6.67
C SER A 81 -19.15 0.12 -7.32
N ASN A 82 -20.05 1.05 -7.00
CA ASN A 82 -21.28 1.27 -7.76
C ASN A 82 -21.07 2.25 -8.93
N VAL A 83 -19.85 2.78 -9.09
CA VAL A 83 -19.45 3.60 -10.23
C VAL A 83 -18.65 2.73 -11.19
N PRO A 84 -19.01 2.67 -12.49
CA PRO A 84 -18.18 1.99 -13.48
C PRO A 84 -16.82 2.71 -13.60
N MET A 85 -15.76 1.91 -13.77
CA MET A 85 -14.39 2.40 -13.86
C MET A 85 -13.88 2.26 -15.30
N GLU A 86 -12.99 3.15 -15.73
CA GLU A 86 -12.38 3.08 -17.08
C GLU A 86 -11.28 2.03 -17.17
N GLN A 87 -10.53 1.83 -16.09
CA GLN A 87 -9.46 0.85 -15.99
C GLN A 87 -9.87 -0.30 -15.07
N ASP A 88 -9.03 -1.34 -15.00
CA ASP A 88 -9.19 -2.41 -14.04
C ASP A 88 -9.06 -1.83 -12.61
N ILE A 89 -10.11 -1.97 -11.81
CA ILE A 89 -10.13 -1.46 -10.43
C ILE A 89 -9.02 -2.07 -9.55
N ASN A 90 -8.45 -3.21 -9.94
CA ASN A 90 -7.36 -3.86 -9.22
C ASN A 90 -6.05 -3.06 -9.25
N VAL A 91 -5.89 -2.08 -10.14
CA VAL A 91 -4.75 -1.15 -10.11
C VAL A 91 -4.71 -0.31 -8.82
N LEU A 92 -5.84 -0.19 -8.12
CA LEU A 92 -5.91 0.52 -6.83
C LEU A 92 -5.30 -0.26 -5.65
N VAL A 93 -4.74 -1.44 -5.92
CA VAL A 93 -4.10 -2.32 -4.93
C VAL A 93 -2.84 -2.98 -5.50
N ASP A 94 -2.23 -2.38 -6.50
CA ASP A 94 -0.98 -2.89 -7.11
C ASP A 94 0.29 -2.30 -6.45
N TYR A 95 0.11 -1.34 -5.51
CA TYR A 95 1.18 -0.64 -4.81
C TYR A 95 2.11 0.16 -5.75
N ASP A 96 1.63 0.50 -6.93
CA ASP A 96 2.34 1.41 -7.82
C ASP A 96 1.71 2.81 -7.75
N MET A 97 2.44 3.75 -7.17
CA MET A 97 1.99 5.14 -7.01
C MET A 97 1.79 5.90 -8.32
N ASN A 98 2.18 5.31 -9.45
CA ASN A 98 1.98 5.90 -10.77
C ASN A 98 0.71 5.36 -11.45
N THR A 99 0.10 4.32 -10.91
CA THR A 99 -1.17 3.79 -11.39
C THR A 99 -2.34 4.49 -10.70
N TYR A 100 -3.43 4.61 -11.41
CA TYR A 100 -4.67 5.20 -10.94
C TYR A 100 -5.85 4.65 -11.73
N CYS A 101 -7.04 4.82 -11.22
CA CYS A 101 -8.26 4.40 -11.87
C CYS A 101 -9.24 5.56 -11.97
N ASN A 102 -9.77 5.81 -13.17
CA ASN A 102 -10.75 6.85 -13.44
C ASN A 102 -12.17 6.27 -13.33
N THR A 103 -13.10 7.08 -12.86
CA THR A 103 -14.52 6.76 -13.02
C THR A 103 -14.95 6.94 -14.49
N ALA A 104 -15.74 6.03 -15.00
CA ALA A 104 -16.25 6.08 -16.40
C ALA A 104 -17.51 6.94 -16.56
N ARG A 105 -18.03 7.51 -15.47
CA ARG A 105 -19.08 8.53 -15.44
C ARG A 105 -18.79 9.56 -14.35
N PRO A 106 -19.44 10.73 -14.39
CA PRO A 106 -19.44 11.65 -13.28
C PRO A 106 -19.90 10.99 -11.98
N VAL A 107 -19.26 11.34 -10.87
CA VAL A 107 -19.63 10.84 -9.55
C VAL A 107 -20.83 11.58 -8.98
N GLU A 108 -21.62 10.88 -8.18
CA GLU A 108 -22.81 11.41 -7.52
C GLU A 108 -22.76 11.15 -6.01
N ALA A 109 -23.52 11.92 -5.25
CA ALA A 109 -23.65 11.65 -3.81
C ALA A 109 -24.24 10.24 -3.58
N GLY A 110 -23.58 9.45 -2.74
CA GLY A 110 -23.90 8.05 -2.51
C GLY A 110 -23.06 7.06 -3.31
N ASP A 111 -22.27 7.53 -4.26
CA ASP A 111 -21.27 6.67 -4.91
C ASP A 111 -20.21 6.22 -3.90
N TYR A 112 -19.69 5.02 -4.11
CA TYR A 112 -18.72 4.45 -3.18
C TYR A 112 -17.68 3.55 -3.86
N PHE A 113 -16.54 3.41 -3.16
CA PHE A 113 -15.45 2.48 -3.48
C PHE A 113 -15.15 1.71 -2.20
N LEU A 114 -15.31 0.38 -2.23
CA LEU A 114 -15.23 -0.50 -1.07
C LEU A 114 -14.09 -1.50 -1.24
N TYR A 115 -13.16 -1.47 -0.33
CA TYR A 115 -12.04 -2.41 -0.19
C TYR A 115 -12.38 -3.40 0.93
N THR A 116 -12.35 -4.69 0.64
CA THR A 116 -12.65 -5.76 1.60
C THR A 116 -11.43 -6.63 1.81
N PHE A 117 -11.17 -7.05 3.03
CA PHE A 117 -10.07 -7.92 3.40
C PHE A 117 -10.58 -9.31 3.74
N GLU A 118 -9.90 -10.37 3.27
CA GLU A 118 -10.25 -11.75 3.60
C GLU A 118 -10.17 -11.99 5.11
N ASN A 119 -9.07 -11.52 5.71
CA ASN A 119 -8.87 -11.52 7.16
C ASN A 119 -8.75 -10.08 7.66
N PRO A 120 -9.22 -9.77 8.88
CA PRO A 120 -9.01 -8.46 9.45
C PRO A 120 -7.52 -8.09 9.51
N VAL A 121 -7.18 -6.86 9.15
CA VAL A 121 -5.81 -6.35 9.06
C VAL A 121 -5.52 -5.44 10.23
N GLU A 122 -4.51 -5.78 11.03
CA GLU A 122 -3.97 -4.86 12.03
C GLU A 122 -3.11 -3.81 11.32
N CYS A 123 -3.47 -2.56 11.51
CA CYS A 123 -2.76 -1.41 10.95
C CYS A 123 -2.80 -0.23 11.93
N LYS A 124 -1.83 0.64 11.83
CA LYS A 124 -1.77 1.88 12.61
C LYS A 124 -2.38 3.04 11.86
N ASN A 125 -2.31 2.99 10.54
CA ASN A 125 -2.81 4.04 9.68
C ASN A 125 -3.37 3.45 8.38
N ILE A 126 -4.44 4.05 7.89
CA ILE A 126 -5.01 3.81 6.56
C ILE A 126 -5.05 5.14 5.84
N LEU A 127 -4.45 5.20 4.67
CA LEU A 127 -4.40 6.41 3.85
C LEU A 127 -4.96 6.11 2.45
N VAL A 128 -5.82 6.99 1.98
CA VAL A 128 -6.41 6.92 0.63
C VAL A 128 -6.22 8.26 -0.07
N GLY A 129 -5.72 8.23 -1.30
CA GLY A 129 -5.59 9.37 -2.18
C GLY A 129 -6.65 9.38 -3.28
N THR A 130 -7.09 10.57 -3.67
CA THR A 130 -7.93 10.82 -4.83
C THR A 130 -7.41 12.04 -5.60
N GLY A 131 -7.58 12.04 -6.92
CA GLY A 131 -7.00 13.07 -7.77
C GLY A 131 -5.59 12.69 -8.22
N HIS A 132 -4.88 13.66 -8.78
CA HIS A 132 -3.52 13.48 -9.28
C HIS A 132 -2.70 14.73 -9.02
N TYR A 133 -1.37 14.62 -9.01
CA TYR A 133 -0.43 15.72 -8.87
C TYR A 133 -0.83 16.93 -9.73
N GLY A 134 -1.05 18.07 -9.09
CA GLY A 134 -1.41 19.30 -9.78
C GLY A 134 -2.84 19.34 -10.39
N LEU A 135 -3.65 18.28 -10.24
CA LEU A 135 -5.00 18.17 -10.78
C LEU A 135 -6.04 17.99 -9.67
N ALA A 136 -6.21 19.02 -8.83
CA ALA A 136 -7.20 19.00 -7.73
C ALA A 136 -8.64 18.74 -8.22
N ILE A 137 -8.96 19.17 -9.42
CA ILE A 137 -10.32 19.06 -10.01
C ILE A 137 -10.78 17.61 -10.25
N VAL A 138 -9.88 16.66 -10.24
CA VAL A 138 -10.21 15.24 -10.42
C VAL A 138 -10.13 14.44 -9.10
N GLY A 139 -9.98 15.12 -7.97
CA GLY A 139 -10.06 14.54 -6.64
C GLY A 139 -11.46 14.61 -6.06
N LEU A 140 -11.68 13.99 -4.92
CA LEU A 140 -12.96 13.91 -4.22
C LEU A 140 -12.95 14.81 -2.96
N PRO A 141 -13.14 16.14 -3.08
CA PRO A 141 -13.18 17.03 -1.92
C PRO A 141 -14.39 16.75 -1.01
N ASN A 142 -15.49 16.28 -1.60
CA ASN A 142 -16.73 15.96 -0.91
C ASN A 142 -16.91 14.45 -0.80
N ALA A 143 -16.00 13.81 -0.09
CA ALA A 143 -16.06 12.38 0.23
C ALA A 143 -15.73 12.16 1.71
N LYS A 144 -16.06 10.98 2.19
CA LYS A 144 -15.67 10.48 3.51
C LYS A 144 -14.89 9.19 3.37
N LEU A 145 -13.80 9.10 4.08
CA LEU A 145 -13.15 7.83 4.35
C LEU A 145 -13.88 7.17 5.50
N GLN A 146 -14.20 5.90 5.35
CA GLN A 146 -14.84 5.07 6.38
C GLN A 146 -14.09 3.76 6.52
N TYR A 147 -14.08 3.19 7.69
CA TYR A 147 -13.52 1.86 7.95
C TYR A 147 -14.46 1.02 8.81
N SER A 148 -14.32 -0.28 8.75
CA SER A 148 -15.17 -1.22 9.47
C SER A 148 -14.37 -2.36 10.07
N TYR A 149 -14.68 -2.74 11.31
CA TYR A 149 -14.08 -3.87 12.00
C TYR A 149 -14.77 -5.21 11.69
N ASP A 150 -16.02 -5.18 11.25
CA ASP A 150 -16.85 -6.36 10.96
C ASP A 150 -17.24 -6.50 9.48
N GLY A 151 -17.00 -5.45 8.68
CA GLY A 151 -17.37 -5.38 7.26
C GLY A 151 -18.78 -4.85 7.01
N GLU A 152 -19.57 -4.59 8.04
CA GLU A 152 -20.97 -4.15 7.95
C GLU A 152 -21.19 -2.76 8.56
N ASN A 153 -20.63 -2.51 9.75
CA ASN A 153 -20.76 -1.25 10.45
C ASN A 153 -19.56 -0.36 10.21
N PHE A 154 -19.79 0.79 9.59
CA PHE A 154 -18.72 1.72 9.18
C PHE A 154 -18.60 2.90 10.14
N ILE A 155 -17.37 3.25 10.46
CA ILE A 155 -16.96 4.38 11.29
C ILE A 155 -16.33 5.42 10.37
N ASP A 156 -16.69 6.70 10.52
CA ASP A 156 -16.09 7.79 9.78
C ASP A 156 -14.63 7.99 10.21
N GLY A 157 -13.73 8.03 9.23
CA GLY A 157 -12.35 8.50 9.36
C GLY A 157 -12.26 10.00 9.13
N ASP A 158 -11.06 10.49 8.83
CA ASP A 158 -10.84 11.90 8.57
C ASP A 158 -11.50 12.36 7.26
N ALA A 159 -11.78 13.66 7.18
CA ALA A 159 -12.24 14.29 5.94
C ALA A 159 -11.10 14.36 4.92
N PHE A 160 -11.46 14.30 3.65
CA PHE A 160 -10.49 14.54 2.58
C PHE A 160 -9.98 15.98 2.60
N VAL A 161 -8.66 16.13 2.59
CA VAL A 161 -7.96 17.40 2.55
C VAL A 161 -7.07 17.48 1.31
N TYR A 162 -6.91 18.68 0.76
CA TYR A 162 -6.07 18.89 -0.41
C TYR A 162 -4.60 19.00 -0.03
N ASP A 163 -3.78 18.28 -0.77
CA ASP A 163 -2.32 18.40 -0.79
C ASP A 163 -1.84 18.53 -2.23
N TYR A 164 -0.90 19.44 -2.48
CA TYR A 164 -0.43 19.71 -3.84
C TYR A 164 0.19 18.49 -4.53
N PHE A 165 0.83 17.61 -3.79
CA PHE A 165 1.51 16.44 -4.33
C PHE A 165 0.62 15.20 -4.41
N ASN A 166 -0.34 15.08 -3.49
CA ASN A 166 -1.16 13.87 -3.32
C ASN A 166 -2.61 14.03 -3.82
N GLY A 167 -2.99 15.25 -4.25
CA GLY A 167 -4.38 15.55 -4.56
C GLY A 167 -5.22 15.69 -3.29
N TYR A 168 -6.44 15.15 -3.28
CA TYR A 168 -7.23 15.03 -2.05
C TYR A 168 -6.93 13.70 -1.38
N TYR A 169 -6.56 13.73 -0.12
CA TYR A 169 -6.31 12.53 0.65
C TYR A 169 -7.06 12.55 1.99
N ALA A 170 -7.35 11.37 2.51
CA ALA A 170 -7.89 11.17 3.85
C ALA A 170 -7.16 10.03 4.53
N GLU A 171 -7.08 10.08 5.85
CA GLU A 171 -6.47 9.03 6.66
C GLU A 171 -7.36 8.67 7.85
N CYS A 172 -7.11 7.52 8.45
CA CYS A 172 -7.69 7.12 9.72
C CYS A 172 -6.74 6.21 10.49
N GLN A 173 -6.87 6.22 11.81
CA GLN A 173 -6.05 5.45 12.74
C GLN A 173 -6.94 4.47 13.51
N PRO A 174 -7.15 3.25 12.99
CA PRO A 174 -8.01 2.27 13.63
C PRO A 174 -7.39 1.76 14.95
N GLU A 175 -8.22 1.53 15.97
CA GLU A 175 -7.79 0.94 17.24
C GLU A 175 -7.76 -0.59 17.23
N LYS A 176 -8.34 -1.21 16.22
CA LYS A 176 -8.47 -2.67 16.06
C LYS A 176 -8.25 -3.06 14.60
N ALA A 177 -8.05 -4.35 14.37
CA ALA A 177 -7.95 -4.92 13.03
C ALA A 177 -9.20 -4.60 12.18
N VAL A 178 -8.96 -4.11 10.96
CA VAL A 178 -9.97 -3.60 10.03
C VAL A 178 -10.38 -4.68 9.03
N LYS A 179 -11.67 -4.84 8.79
CA LYS A 179 -12.24 -5.80 7.84
C LYS A 179 -12.57 -5.17 6.48
N ALA A 180 -12.87 -3.88 6.47
CA ALA A 180 -13.18 -3.15 5.24
C ALA A 180 -12.83 -1.66 5.36
N VAL A 181 -12.51 -1.05 4.21
CA VAL A 181 -12.33 0.40 4.05
C VAL A 181 -13.25 0.86 2.93
N LYS A 182 -13.87 2.02 3.09
CA LYS A 182 -14.84 2.56 2.13
C LYS A 182 -14.63 4.05 1.92
N ILE A 183 -14.62 4.47 0.68
CA ILE A 183 -14.76 5.88 0.30
C ILE A 183 -16.21 6.09 -0.09
N VAL A 184 -16.87 7.08 0.46
CA VAL A 184 -18.25 7.46 0.11
C VAL A 184 -18.28 8.90 -0.37
N VAL A 185 -18.78 9.12 -1.58
CA VAL A 185 -19.02 10.45 -2.13
C VAL A 185 -20.22 11.08 -1.41
N THR A 186 -20.04 12.23 -0.80
CA THR A 186 -21.08 12.91 -0.01
C THR A 186 -21.72 14.08 -0.75
N GLY A 187 -21.11 14.54 -1.83
CA GLY A 187 -21.62 15.62 -2.66
C GLY A 187 -20.84 15.76 -3.96
N ILE A 188 -21.40 16.48 -4.88
CA ILE A 188 -20.76 16.82 -6.15
C ILE A 188 -19.97 18.12 -5.90
N GLY A 189 -18.64 18.05 -6.02
CA GLY A 189 -17.76 19.23 -6.04
C GLY A 189 -17.64 19.80 -7.45
N GLU A 190 -16.52 20.43 -7.73
CA GLU A 190 -16.13 20.82 -9.08
C GLU A 190 -15.67 19.60 -9.91
N CYS A 191 -15.50 18.46 -9.27
CA CYS A 191 -15.05 17.21 -9.88
C CYS A 191 -16.24 16.47 -10.51
N GLU A 192 -16.21 16.36 -11.83
CA GLU A 192 -17.18 15.49 -12.54
C GLU A 192 -16.73 14.04 -12.50
N TYR A 193 -15.48 13.76 -12.86
CA TYR A 193 -14.88 12.42 -12.87
C TYR A 193 -13.81 12.33 -11.78
N ALA A 194 -13.82 11.24 -11.04
CA ALA A 194 -12.83 11.03 -9.99
C ALA A 194 -11.67 10.14 -10.46
N ILE A 195 -10.46 10.53 -10.08
CA ILE A 195 -9.28 9.68 -10.11
C ILE A 195 -9.06 9.13 -8.70
N LEU A 196 -8.96 7.81 -8.59
CA LEU A 196 -8.60 7.12 -7.37
C LEU A 196 -7.16 6.63 -7.43
N GLN A 197 -6.48 6.72 -6.31
CA GLN A 197 -5.12 6.21 -6.10
C GLN A 197 -5.15 5.00 -5.17
N ASP A 198 -4.00 4.38 -4.98
CA ASP A 198 -3.84 3.23 -4.10
C ASP A 198 -4.28 3.50 -2.66
N LEU A 199 -4.96 2.51 -2.10
CA LEU A 199 -5.15 2.38 -0.65
C LEU A 199 -3.82 1.97 0.00
N ARG A 200 -3.36 2.69 1.01
CA ARG A 200 -2.17 2.35 1.80
C ARG A 200 -2.55 1.95 3.22
N ILE A 201 -1.97 0.86 3.67
CA ILE A 201 -2.16 0.32 5.01
C ILE A 201 -0.78 0.21 5.68
N GLU A 202 -0.58 0.89 6.82
CA GLU A 202 0.69 0.97 7.55
C GLU A 202 0.58 0.43 8.98
#